data_feb09e9c7549665bc81669b3c6c3ddfe
#
_entry.id   feb09e9c7549665bc81669b3c6c3ddfe
#
_cell.length_a   1.000
_cell.length_b   1.000
_cell.length_c   1.000
_cell.angle_alpha   90.00
_cell.angle_beta   90.00
_cell.angle_gamma   90.00
#
_symmetry.space_group_name_H-M   'P 1'
#
loop_
_entity.id
_entity.type
_entity.pdbx_description
1 polymer ?
#
loop_
_entity_poly.entity_id
_entity_poly.type
_entity_poly.pdbx_seq_one_letter_code
_entity_poly.pdbx_strand_id
1 'polypeptide(L)'
;AMESRGLGDVYKRQQLYPPADKAIRNDLLKRAKNSGFKTLIITADIPASSRRERLRMAGVSVPPKTNIRTFFQAAICPAWSIKTLLNGIPAFGTMDQYSDGTWHGNAKSKAGFAGSQMQRYLDWDYLKEVRDIWNGPIILKGLMHLNDAIQASKIVDAIYLSNHGGRQIDIAPSPLQIL
;
A
#
# COMPACT_ATOMS: atom_id res chain seq x y z
N ALA A 1 -10.28 10.37 9.40
CA ALA A 1 -9.75 9.75 10.62
C ALA A 1 -10.26 8.32 10.67
N MET A 2 -9.40 7.32 10.59
CA MET A 2 -9.76 5.95 10.95
C MET A 2 -9.89 5.90 12.45
N GLU A 3 -11.10 6.02 12.98
CA GLU A 3 -11.40 5.62 14.34
C GLU A 3 -11.31 4.11 14.44
N SER A 4 -10.24 3.61 15.05
CA SER A 4 -10.18 2.23 15.48
C SER A 4 -11.06 2.07 16.71
N ARG A 5 -12.32 1.71 16.53
CA ARG A 5 -13.19 1.34 17.65
C ARG A 5 -12.71 0.01 18.21
N GLY A 6 -12.17 0.03 19.41
CA GLY A 6 -12.26 -1.06 20.37
C GLY A 6 -11.16 -2.10 20.43
N LEU A 7 -9.90 -1.73 20.60
CA LEU A 7 -8.89 -2.46 21.35
C LEU A 7 -7.86 -1.41 21.78
N GLY A 8 -7.62 -1.31 23.07
CA GLY A 8 -6.90 -0.22 23.71
C GLY A 8 -5.69 0.32 22.95
N ASP A 9 -5.42 1.58 23.07
CA ASP A 9 -4.44 2.43 22.37
C ASP A 9 -2.98 1.94 22.32
N VAL A 10 -2.68 0.78 22.86
CA VAL A 10 -1.32 0.34 23.12
C VAL A 10 -0.59 -0.21 21.89
N TYR A 11 -1.30 -0.64 20.82
CA TYR A 11 -0.69 -1.38 19.71
C TYR A 11 -1.09 -0.92 18.31
N LYS A 12 -1.34 0.36 18.12
CA LYS A 12 -1.61 0.89 16.76
C LYS A 12 -0.35 0.80 15.91
N ARG A 13 -0.43 0.03 14.82
CA ARG A 13 0.64 -0.10 13.81
C ARG A 13 0.17 0.51 12.50
N GLN A 14 0.96 1.41 11.92
CA GLN A 14 0.70 1.98 10.60
C GLN A 14 1.47 1.21 9.54
N GLN A 15 0.78 0.66 8.55
CA GLN A 15 1.42 0.10 7.37
C GLN A 15 1.57 1.20 6.31
N LEU A 16 2.79 1.38 5.83
CA LEU A 16 3.15 2.31 4.77
C LEU A 16 3.54 1.53 3.52
N TYR A 17 2.83 1.77 2.43
CA TYR A 17 3.32 1.48 1.07
C TYR A 17 4.11 2.71 0.64
N PRO A 18 5.40 2.58 0.29
CA PRO A 18 6.26 3.73 0.05
C PRO A 18 5.73 4.62 -1.08
N PRO A 19 5.25 5.85 -0.81
CA PRO A 19 4.87 6.77 -1.88
C PRO A 19 6.06 7.23 -2.70
N ALA A 20 5.85 7.49 -3.98
CA ALA A 20 6.88 8.05 -4.86
C ALA A 20 7.25 9.48 -4.46
N ASP A 21 6.27 10.26 -4.01
CA ASP A 21 6.48 11.64 -3.59
C ASP A 21 6.88 11.70 -2.12
N LYS A 22 8.05 12.34 -1.87
CA LYS A 22 8.60 12.50 -0.51
C LYS A 22 7.72 13.38 0.38
N ALA A 23 7.02 14.36 -0.17
CA ALA A 23 6.17 15.24 0.61
C ALA A 23 4.89 14.50 1.05
N ILE A 24 4.31 13.67 0.17
CA ILE A 24 3.20 12.77 0.53
C ILE A 24 3.64 11.79 1.61
N ARG A 25 4.82 11.17 1.46
CA ARG A 25 5.40 10.29 2.49
C ARG A 25 5.49 10.99 3.85
N ASN A 26 6.08 12.17 3.87
CA ASN A 26 6.32 12.91 5.10
C ASN A 26 5.00 13.33 5.78
N ASP A 27 4.00 13.74 5.00
CA ASP A 27 2.67 14.06 5.53
C ASP A 27 1.98 12.80 6.09
N LEU A 28 2.02 11.67 5.40
CA LEU A 28 1.47 10.40 5.90
C LEU A 28 2.11 9.98 7.22
N LEU A 29 3.44 10.10 7.33
CA LEU A 29 4.16 9.81 8.57
C LEU A 29 3.75 10.75 9.71
N LYS A 30 3.64 12.06 9.42
CA LYS A 30 3.18 13.07 10.38
C LYS A 30 1.75 12.78 10.86
N ARG A 31 0.85 12.47 9.94
CA ARG A 31 -0.54 12.11 10.28
C ARG A 31 -0.63 10.84 11.11
N ALA A 32 0.15 9.81 10.76
CA ALA A 32 0.22 8.58 11.55
C ALA A 32 0.70 8.87 12.99
N LYS A 33 1.76 9.66 13.14
CA LYS A 33 2.27 10.07 14.46
C LYS A 33 1.22 10.84 15.26
N ASN A 34 0.55 11.81 14.64
CA ASN A 34 -0.51 12.61 15.29
C ASN A 34 -1.74 11.77 15.66
N SER A 35 -2.00 10.67 14.96
CA SER A 35 -3.08 9.71 15.26
C SER A 35 -2.68 8.65 16.30
N GLY A 36 -1.50 8.78 16.93
CA GLY A 36 -1.05 7.91 18.01
C GLY A 36 -0.49 6.55 17.56
N PHE A 37 -0.16 6.39 16.26
CA PHE A 37 0.55 5.19 15.82
C PHE A 37 1.99 5.20 16.34
N LYS A 38 2.38 4.10 16.99
CA LYS A 38 3.72 3.98 17.60
C LYS A 38 4.69 3.19 16.73
N THR A 39 4.20 2.22 15.98
CA THR A 39 5.01 1.33 15.14
C THR A 39 4.69 1.56 13.67
N LEU A 40 5.72 1.67 12.84
CA LEU A 40 5.62 1.77 11.39
C LEU A 40 5.98 0.43 10.76
N ILE A 41 5.16 -0.06 9.82
CA ILE A 41 5.47 -1.21 8.98
C ILE A 41 5.67 -0.69 7.56
N ILE A 42 6.88 -0.83 7.00
CA ILE A 42 7.18 -0.42 5.63
C ILE A 42 7.10 -1.66 4.74
N THR A 43 6.34 -1.57 3.66
CA THR A 43 6.15 -2.68 2.71
C THR A 43 7.16 -2.60 1.58
N ALA A 44 8.06 -3.59 1.50
CA ALA A 44 9.13 -3.67 0.49
C ALA A 44 8.81 -4.63 -0.66
N ASP A 45 7.82 -5.51 -0.50
CA ASP A 45 7.51 -6.61 -1.40
C ASP A 45 6.63 -6.23 -2.60
N ILE A 46 6.53 -4.94 -2.94
CA ILE A 46 5.83 -4.44 -4.13
C ILE A 46 6.74 -3.50 -4.94
N PRO A 47 7.82 -4.01 -5.54
CA PRO A 47 8.75 -3.16 -6.29
C PRO A 47 8.18 -2.70 -7.64
N ALA A 48 7.19 -3.42 -8.17
CA ALA A 48 6.54 -3.13 -9.44
C ALA A 48 5.08 -3.59 -9.44
N SER A 49 4.31 -3.13 -10.43
CA SER A 49 2.96 -3.63 -10.64
C SER A 49 2.98 -5.11 -11.04
N SER A 50 2.38 -5.96 -10.22
CA SER A 50 2.30 -7.39 -10.54
C SER A 50 1.27 -7.65 -11.65
N ARG A 51 1.57 -8.61 -12.51
CA ARG A 51 0.68 -8.96 -13.63
C ARG A 51 -0.59 -9.70 -13.22
N ARG A 52 -0.67 -10.30 -12.07
CA ARG A 52 -1.86 -11.02 -11.53
C ARG A 52 -2.77 -11.57 -12.64
N GLU A 53 -2.27 -12.52 -13.41
CA GLU A 53 -2.89 -12.97 -14.67
C GLU A 53 -4.38 -13.34 -14.50
N ARG A 54 -4.75 -14.00 -13.42
CA ARG A 54 -6.16 -14.34 -13.13
C ARG A 54 -7.05 -13.10 -13.04
N LEU A 55 -6.59 -12.02 -12.38
CA LEU A 55 -7.36 -10.78 -12.28
C LEU A 55 -7.43 -10.08 -13.63
N ARG A 56 -6.33 -10.08 -14.39
CA ARG A 56 -6.29 -9.53 -15.74
C ARG A 56 -7.24 -10.26 -16.68
N MET A 57 -7.24 -11.61 -16.66
CA MET A 57 -8.17 -12.43 -17.45
C MET A 57 -9.63 -12.22 -17.02
N ALA A 58 -9.87 -11.97 -15.74
CA ALA A 58 -11.17 -11.59 -15.23
C ALA A 58 -11.62 -10.16 -15.59
N GLY A 59 -10.74 -9.38 -16.24
CA GLY A 59 -11.02 -7.99 -16.63
C GLY A 59 -10.90 -6.97 -15.49
N VAL A 60 -10.31 -7.38 -14.35
CA VAL A 60 -10.07 -6.47 -13.22
C VAL A 60 -8.86 -5.59 -13.51
N SER A 61 -9.03 -4.28 -13.47
CA SER A 61 -7.98 -3.29 -13.68
C SER A 61 -8.10 -2.13 -12.70
N VAL A 62 -6.99 -1.45 -12.45
CA VAL A 62 -6.95 -0.18 -11.70
C VAL A 62 -6.29 0.86 -12.61
N PRO A 63 -6.98 1.93 -13.01
CA PRO A 63 -8.40 2.20 -12.75
C PRO A 63 -9.35 1.19 -13.42
N PRO A 64 -10.58 1.01 -12.88
CA PRO A 64 -11.56 0.11 -13.46
C PRO A 64 -11.90 0.49 -14.90
N LYS A 65 -11.90 -0.48 -15.80
CA LYS A 65 -12.37 -0.29 -17.18
C LYS A 65 -13.84 -0.67 -17.25
N THR A 66 -14.67 0.27 -17.68
CA THR A 66 -16.10 0.02 -17.94
C THR A 66 -16.24 -0.62 -19.33
N ASN A 67 -16.82 -1.79 -19.38
CA ASN A 67 -17.17 -2.51 -20.60
C ASN A 67 -18.50 -3.25 -20.43
N ILE A 68 -19.02 -3.84 -21.50
CA ILE A 68 -20.30 -4.53 -21.46
C ILE A 68 -20.34 -5.68 -20.42
N ARG A 69 -19.21 -6.36 -20.23
CA ARG A 69 -19.07 -7.42 -19.21
C ARG A 69 -19.21 -6.85 -17.79
N THR A 70 -18.60 -5.68 -17.52
CA THR A 70 -18.72 -5.00 -16.24
C THR A 70 -20.18 -4.62 -15.95
N PHE A 71 -20.90 -4.16 -16.98
CA PHE A 71 -22.32 -3.87 -16.86
C PHE A 71 -23.16 -5.10 -16.48
N PHE A 72 -22.94 -6.22 -17.16
CA PHE A 72 -23.63 -7.47 -16.79
C PHE A 72 -23.26 -7.96 -15.39
N GLN A 73 -21.98 -7.87 -15.01
CA GLN A 73 -21.55 -8.23 -13.66
C GLN A 73 -22.20 -7.33 -12.59
N ALA A 74 -22.35 -6.06 -12.86
CA ALA A 74 -23.07 -5.14 -11.97
C ALA A 74 -24.55 -5.51 -11.87
N ALA A 75 -25.19 -5.84 -13.00
CA ALA A 75 -26.61 -6.20 -13.04
C ALA A 75 -26.94 -7.45 -12.20
N ILE A 76 -26.05 -8.46 -12.18
CA ILE A 76 -26.23 -9.67 -11.36
C ILE A 76 -25.89 -9.48 -9.89
N CYS A 77 -25.36 -8.30 -9.50
CA CYS A 77 -25.03 -7.93 -8.12
C CYS A 77 -25.83 -6.68 -7.67
N PRO A 78 -27.18 -6.73 -7.61
CA PRO A 78 -28.00 -5.54 -7.42
C PRO A 78 -27.74 -4.83 -6.10
N ALA A 79 -27.51 -5.53 -5.01
CA ALA A 79 -27.21 -4.94 -3.70
C ALA A 79 -25.93 -4.09 -3.73
N TRP A 80 -24.88 -4.56 -4.42
CA TRP A 80 -23.64 -3.81 -4.61
C TRP A 80 -23.86 -2.62 -5.53
N SER A 81 -24.55 -2.80 -6.62
CA SER A 81 -24.81 -1.77 -7.63
C SER A 81 -25.63 -0.61 -7.07
N ILE A 82 -26.70 -0.89 -6.33
CA ILE A 82 -27.51 0.13 -5.65
C ILE A 82 -26.66 0.91 -4.64
N LYS A 83 -25.89 0.21 -3.79
CA LYS A 83 -25.02 0.88 -2.82
C LYS A 83 -23.97 1.75 -3.49
N THR A 84 -23.40 1.31 -4.61
CA THR A 84 -22.40 2.07 -5.36
C THR A 84 -23.00 3.27 -6.04
N LEU A 85 -24.23 3.16 -6.57
CA LEU A 85 -24.98 4.30 -7.13
C LEU A 85 -25.30 5.36 -6.07
N LEU A 86 -25.71 4.93 -4.88
CA LEU A 86 -26.09 5.84 -3.79
C LEU A 86 -24.87 6.50 -3.11
N ASN A 87 -23.76 5.79 -2.95
CA ASN A 87 -22.60 6.23 -2.20
C ASN A 87 -21.38 6.61 -3.07
N GLY A 88 -21.47 6.43 -4.37
CA GLY A 88 -20.35 6.63 -5.30
C GLY A 88 -19.37 5.46 -5.36
N ILE A 89 -18.41 5.58 -6.27
CA ILE A 89 -17.35 4.57 -6.45
C ILE A 89 -16.39 4.64 -5.27
N PRO A 90 -16.00 3.49 -4.65
CA PRO A 90 -15.02 3.47 -3.58
C PRO A 90 -13.71 4.14 -3.99
N ALA A 91 -13.20 5.01 -3.14
CA ALA A 91 -11.99 5.77 -3.36
C ALA A 91 -10.94 5.51 -2.25
N PHE A 92 -9.68 5.90 -2.51
CA PHE A 92 -8.60 5.79 -1.52
C PHE A 92 -8.57 7.05 -0.65
N GLY A 93 -9.53 7.19 0.27
CA GLY A 93 -9.74 8.41 1.06
C GLY A 93 -8.48 9.01 1.69
N THR A 94 -7.51 8.17 2.09
CA THR A 94 -6.22 8.65 2.62
C THR A 94 -5.38 9.36 1.55
N MET A 95 -5.51 8.99 0.28
CA MET A 95 -4.74 9.53 -0.84
C MET A 95 -5.50 10.60 -1.63
N ASP A 96 -6.80 10.70 -1.46
CA ASP A 96 -7.67 11.60 -2.24
C ASP A 96 -7.27 13.06 -2.10
N GLN A 97 -6.85 13.48 -0.91
CA GLN A 97 -6.43 14.86 -0.64
C GLN A 97 -5.21 15.30 -1.46
N TYR A 98 -4.40 14.36 -1.96
CA TYR A 98 -3.21 14.66 -2.78
C TYR A 98 -3.53 14.64 -4.27
N SER A 99 -4.75 14.22 -4.67
CA SER A 99 -5.14 14.07 -6.07
C SER A 99 -5.75 15.33 -6.70
N ASP A 100 -5.96 16.40 -5.93
CA ASP A 100 -6.70 17.60 -6.35
C ASP A 100 -5.85 18.64 -7.11
N GLY A 101 -4.82 18.16 -7.83
CA GLY A 101 -4.02 19.00 -8.73
C GLY A 101 -2.95 19.89 -8.06
N THR A 102 -2.88 19.92 -6.73
CA THR A 102 -1.80 20.62 -6.00
C THR A 102 -0.51 19.82 -5.96
N TRP A 103 -0.59 18.52 -6.21
CA TRP A 103 0.54 17.59 -6.26
C TRP A 103 0.73 17.14 -7.71
N HIS A 104 1.92 17.38 -8.25
CA HIS A 104 2.26 17.15 -9.65
C HIS A 104 2.19 15.66 -10.03
N GLY A 105 1.06 15.23 -10.59
CA GLY A 105 0.90 13.89 -11.14
C GLY A 105 -0.13 13.86 -12.26
N ASN A 106 0.24 13.31 -13.42
CA ASN A 106 -0.60 13.12 -14.61
C ASN A 106 -1.68 12.02 -14.44
N ALA A 107 -2.20 11.81 -13.24
CA ALA A 107 -3.19 10.77 -13.03
C ALA A 107 -4.58 11.23 -13.46
N LYS A 108 -5.14 10.58 -14.49
CA LYS A 108 -6.48 10.86 -15.02
C LYS A 108 -7.62 10.50 -14.06
N SER A 109 -7.31 9.92 -12.90
CA SER A 109 -8.29 9.54 -11.87
C SER A 109 -7.62 9.41 -10.50
N LYS A 110 -8.38 9.57 -9.42
CA LYS A 110 -7.91 9.36 -8.03
C LYS A 110 -7.29 7.99 -7.80
N ALA A 111 -7.88 6.94 -8.38
CA ALA A 111 -7.33 5.57 -8.31
C ALA A 111 -6.02 5.42 -9.10
N GLY A 112 -5.91 6.07 -10.25
CA GLY A 112 -4.69 6.13 -11.05
C GLY A 112 -3.57 6.85 -10.32
N PHE A 113 -3.87 7.97 -9.66
CA PHE A 113 -2.93 8.70 -8.83
C PHE A 113 -2.40 7.83 -7.68
N ALA A 114 -3.28 7.22 -6.88
CA ALA A 114 -2.87 6.33 -5.80
C ALA A 114 -2.00 5.17 -6.30
N GLY A 115 -2.35 4.57 -7.45
CA GLY A 115 -1.56 3.53 -8.09
C GLY A 115 -0.17 4.01 -8.52
N SER A 116 -0.05 5.21 -9.08
CA SER A 116 1.23 5.79 -9.50
C SER A 116 2.16 6.07 -8.32
N GLN A 117 1.62 6.48 -7.18
CA GLN A 117 2.40 6.70 -5.97
C GLN A 117 2.97 5.40 -5.37
N MET A 118 2.25 4.29 -5.49
CA MET A 118 2.66 3.00 -4.95
C MET A 118 3.66 2.23 -5.84
N GLN A 119 4.04 2.76 -6.99
CA GLN A 119 4.93 2.09 -7.96
C GLN A 119 6.41 2.45 -7.78
N ARG A 120 6.81 3.02 -6.67
CA ARG A 120 8.21 3.34 -6.43
C ARG A 120 8.94 2.21 -5.75
N TYR A 121 10.18 1.99 -6.19
CA TYR A 121 11.12 1.11 -5.52
C TYR A 121 11.48 1.69 -4.14
N LEU A 122 11.40 0.87 -3.13
CA LEU A 122 12.01 1.13 -1.84
C LEU A 122 13.52 0.84 -1.98
N ASP A 123 14.34 1.85 -1.78
CA ASP A 123 15.79 1.73 -1.68
C ASP A 123 16.28 2.00 -0.24
N TRP A 124 17.57 1.80 -0.03
CA TRP A 124 18.19 1.96 1.29
C TRP A 124 18.20 3.42 1.76
N ASP A 125 18.30 4.37 0.85
CA ASP A 125 18.31 5.79 1.19
C ASP A 125 16.92 6.27 1.57
N TYR A 126 15.88 5.79 0.88
CA TYR A 126 14.50 6.02 1.30
C TYR A 126 14.25 5.49 2.72
N LEU A 127 14.76 4.29 3.03
CA LEU A 127 14.58 3.68 4.35
C LEU A 127 15.29 4.48 5.45
N LYS A 128 16.50 4.97 5.19
CA LYS A 128 17.24 5.87 6.11
C LYS A 128 16.48 7.18 6.32
N GLU A 129 16.01 7.82 5.24
CA GLU A 129 15.20 9.04 5.36
C GLU A 129 13.94 8.83 6.20
N VAL A 130 13.27 7.68 6.07
CA VAL A 130 12.12 7.35 6.93
C VAL A 130 12.57 7.15 8.38
N ARG A 131 13.71 6.49 8.61
CA ARG A 131 14.26 6.30 9.96
C ARG A 131 14.53 7.64 10.65
N ASP A 132 15.06 8.62 9.91
CA ASP A 132 15.36 9.96 10.46
C ASP A 132 14.08 10.72 10.88
N ILE A 133 12.95 10.46 10.20
CA ILE A 133 11.66 11.11 10.49
C ILE A 133 10.87 10.36 11.57
N TRP A 134 10.96 9.02 11.60
CA TRP A 134 10.16 8.17 12.47
C TRP A 134 10.95 7.68 13.68
N ASN A 135 10.66 8.22 14.86
CA ASN A 135 11.38 7.91 16.10
C ASN A 135 10.93 6.62 16.80
N GLY A 136 9.81 6.00 16.37
CA GLY A 136 9.30 4.76 16.93
C GLY A 136 9.88 3.51 16.24
N PRO A 137 9.46 2.31 16.66
CA PRO A 137 9.86 1.08 15.99
C PRO A 137 9.45 1.04 14.52
N ILE A 138 10.37 0.55 13.67
CA ILE A 138 10.15 0.29 12.24
C ILE A 138 10.27 -1.19 11.98
N ILE A 139 9.27 -1.77 11.32
CA ILE A 139 9.27 -3.14 10.82
C ILE A 139 9.37 -3.08 9.31
N LEU A 140 10.38 -3.68 8.71
CA LEU A 140 10.48 -3.83 7.26
C LEU A 140 9.85 -5.15 6.83
N LYS A 141 8.74 -5.06 6.09
CA LYS A 141 7.98 -6.22 5.60
C LYS A 141 8.31 -6.50 4.15
N GLY A 142 8.59 -7.78 3.85
CA GLY A 142 8.72 -8.23 2.46
C GLY A 142 10.14 -8.58 2.03
N LEU A 143 11.05 -8.77 2.98
CA LEU A 143 12.38 -9.30 2.69
C LEU A 143 12.34 -10.82 2.58
N MET A 144 13.05 -11.34 1.56
CA MET A 144 13.16 -12.77 1.27
C MET A 144 14.61 -13.17 0.99
N HIS A 145 15.57 -12.27 1.20
CA HIS A 145 16.99 -12.55 0.98
C HIS A 145 17.80 -12.19 2.22
N LEU A 146 18.71 -13.09 2.61
CA LEU A 146 19.50 -12.97 3.84
C LEU A 146 20.34 -11.69 3.88
N ASN A 147 21.03 -11.34 2.79
CA ASN A 147 21.88 -10.16 2.77
C ASN A 147 21.08 -8.87 2.95
N ASP A 148 19.89 -8.80 2.37
CA ASP A 148 18.98 -7.66 2.56
C ASP A 148 18.50 -7.59 4.01
N ALA A 149 18.21 -8.72 4.64
CA ALA A 149 17.84 -8.80 6.04
C ALA A 149 18.97 -8.30 6.95
N ILE A 150 20.23 -8.74 6.70
CA ILE A 150 21.41 -8.28 7.44
C ILE A 150 21.63 -6.77 7.24
N GLN A 151 21.44 -6.25 6.04
CA GLN A 151 21.57 -4.81 5.78
C GLN A 151 20.44 -4.03 6.44
N ALA A 152 19.22 -4.50 6.34
CA ALA A 152 18.04 -3.87 6.94
C ALA A 152 18.13 -3.81 8.48
N SER A 153 18.68 -4.86 9.13
CA SER A 153 18.79 -4.92 10.59
C SER A 153 19.64 -3.79 11.21
N LYS A 154 20.44 -3.09 10.39
CA LYS A 154 21.21 -1.91 10.81
C LYS A 154 20.37 -0.62 10.84
N ILE A 155 19.17 -0.64 10.26
CA ILE A 155 18.32 0.55 10.08
C ILE A 155 16.96 0.38 10.77
N VAL A 156 16.40 -0.84 10.77
CA VAL A 156 15.06 -1.14 11.30
C VAL A 156 15.12 -2.02 12.53
N ASP A 157 14.05 -2.00 13.32
CA ASP A 157 13.98 -2.71 14.60
C ASP A 157 13.50 -4.15 14.45
N ALA A 158 12.80 -4.48 13.36
CA ALA A 158 12.34 -5.83 13.07
C ALA A 158 12.14 -6.07 11.57
N ILE A 159 12.20 -7.34 11.17
CA ILE A 159 11.98 -7.80 9.82
C ILE A 159 10.77 -8.73 9.80
N TYR A 160 9.89 -8.52 8.83
CA TYR A 160 8.73 -9.38 8.58
C TYR A 160 8.93 -10.08 7.23
N LEU A 161 9.30 -11.37 7.26
CA LEU A 161 9.46 -12.18 6.05
C LEU A 161 8.12 -12.34 5.34
N SER A 162 8.08 -11.97 4.08
CA SER A 162 6.86 -12.01 3.27
C SER A 162 7.18 -12.01 1.78
N ASN A 163 6.52 -12.87 1.02
CA ASN A 163 6.47 -12.84 -0.44
C ASN A 163 5.14 -12.24 -0.95
N HIS A 164 4.46 -11.45 -0.12
CA HIS A 164 3.15 -10.86 -0.39
C HIS A 164 2.04 -11.89 -0.69
N GLY A 165 2.16 -13.10 -0.11
CA GLY A 165 1.23 -14.21 -0.37
C GLY A 165 1.30 -14.75 -1.80
N GLY A 166 2.50 -14.74 -2.42
CA GLY A 166 2.72 -15.17 -3.80
C GLY A 166 2.11 -14.26 -4.86
N ARG A 167 1.68 -13.04 -4.49
CA ARG A 167 0.95 -12.15 -5.40
C ARG A 167 1.85 -11.34 -6.32
N GLN A 168 3.15 -11.31 -6.06
CA GLN A 168 4.11 -10.50 -6.84
C GLN A 168 4.94 -11.35 -7.79
N ILE A 169 5.43 -12.51 -7.32
CA ILE A 169 6.26 -13.44 -8.08
C ILE A 169 5.75 -14.85 -7.80
N ASP A 170 5.35 -15.57 -8.84
CA ASP A 170 4.77 -16.92 -8.72
C ASP A 170 5.77 -17.97 -8.23
N ILE A 171 7.06 -17.80 -8.56
CA ILE A 171 8.14 -18.74 -8.22
C ILE A 171 8.87 -18.38 -6.92
N ALA A 172 8.41 -17.37 -6.20
CA ALA A 172 9.05 -16.98 -4.94
C ALA A 172 8.88 -18.09 -3.88
N PRO A 173 9.93 -18.41 -3.11
CA PRO A 173 9.82 -19.37 -2.00
C PRO A 173 8.84 -18.84 -0.94
N SER A 174 8.32 -19.75 -0.13
CA SER A 174 7.52 -19.32 1.02
C SER A 174 8.40 -18.70 2.11
N PRO A 175 7.86 -17.79 2.95
CA PRO A 175 8.60 -17.21 4.05
C PRO A 175 9.19 -18.26 5.01
N LEU A 176 8.53 -19.39 5.20
CA LEU A 176 9.01 -20.49 6.04
C LEU A 176 10.22 -21.24 5.44
N GLN A 177 10.42 -21.19 4.13
CA GLN A 177 11.59 -21.80 3.48
C GLN A 177 12.83 -20.90 3.57
N ILE A 178 12.63 -19.60 3.87
CA ILE A 178 13.71 -18.61 3.99
C ILE A 178 14.16 -18.45 5.45
N LEU A 179 13.29 -18.77 6.40
CA LEU A 179 13.59 -18.71 7.84
C LEU A 179 14.66 -19.71 8.25
#